data_c381fa2a8440ae549acaea8f0e72d00e
#
_entry.id   c381fa2a8440ae549acaea8f0e72d00e
#
_cell.length_a   1.000
_cell.length_b   1.000
_cell.length_c   1.000
_cell.angle_alpha   90.00
_cell.angle_beta   90.00
_cell.angle_gamma   90.00
#
_symmetry.space_group_name_H-M   'P 1'
#
loop_
_entity.id
_entity.type
_entity.pdbx_description
1 polymer ?
#
loop_
_entity_poly.entity_id
_entity_poly.type
_entity_poly.pdbx_seq_one_letter_code
_entity_poly.pdbx_strand_id
1 'polypeptide(L)'
;MPTSTDDYKEEKDPKDKQYLINYVEHLEKRIRKLENEKQLIDSQRLRLEKELHDLRNEIDLLREPPLITATVIDTLDEYEKRVIIKSSTGPDFVVHKSKNLKTGKLDPGMQVALNQRTYAIMEVLPTKLDPFVKGMEMSDSIPDISYKDVGGLEEQIQEVKEVVELPLKKPELFKKVGIEPPKGVLFFGPPGTGKTLLAKAVAHETQATFIRIIGSELVQKFIGEGARYVREIFNLARDKAPTILFLDELDAIAAVRMEDATSGDREVQRTLMQLLSELDGFDQRGDVKFIGATNRVDILDPAL
;
A
#
# COMPACT_ATOMS: atom_id res chain seq x y z
N MET A 1 -1.01 -84.27 67.13
CA MET A 1 -1.43 -83.49 68.31
C MET A 1 -1.72 -82.07 67.81
N PRO A 2 -2.83 -81.55 68.15
CA PRO A 2 -3.48 -80.47 67.39
C PRO A 2 -3.07 -79.06 67.86
N THR A 3 -2.99 -78.13 66.94
CA THR A 3 -2.93 -76.75 67.24
C THR A 3 -4.17 -76.07 66.70
N SER A 4 -5.00 -75.65 67.63
CA SER A 4 -6.17 -74.83 67.40
C SER A 4 -5.77 -73.45 66.93
N THR A 5 -6.29 -73.00 65.80
CA THR A 5 -6.32 -71.63 65.39
C THR A 5 -7.67 -71.03 65.86
N ASP A 6 -7.55 -70.20 66.88
CA ASP A 6 -8.65 -69.37 67.33
C ASP A 6 -8.96 -68.27 66.28
N ASP A 7 -10.15 -68.36 65.73
CA ASP A 7 -10.83 -67.37 64.92
C ASP A 7 -11.30 -66.21 65.81
N TYR A 8 -10.50 -65.12 65.88
CA TYR A 8 -11.02 -63.82 66.38
C TYR A 8 -11.88 -63.18 65.31
N LYS A 9 -13.17 -63.50 65.30
CA LYS A 9 -14.18 -62.66 64.70
C LYS A 9 -14.40 -61.43 65.59
N GLU A 10 -13.74 -60.35 65.34
CA GLU A 10 -14.15 -59.03 65.85
C GLU A 10 -15.53 -58.69 65.26
N GLU A 11 -16.59 -58.85 66.06
CA GLU A 11 -17.91 -58.28 65.82
C GLU A 11 -17.74 -56.76 65.90
N LYS A 12 -17.50 -56.09 64.73
CA LYS A 12 -17.51 -54.63 64.64
C LYS A 12 -18.95 -54.17 64.92
N ASP A 13 -19.08 -53.39 66.00
CA ASP A 13 -20.33 -52.79 66.44
C ASP A 13 -20.99 -52.02 65.27
N PRO A 14 -22.27 -52.28 64.93
CA PRO A 14 -22.94 -51.64 63.82
C PRO A 14 -22.93 -50.08 63.91
N LYS A 15 -22.79 -49.56 65.12
CA LYS A 15 -22.64 -48.11 65.35
C LYS A 15 -21.34 -47.55 64.82
N ASP A 16 -20.25 -48.29 64.93
CA ASP A 16 -18.93 -47.84 64.36
C ASP A 16 -18.97 -47.84 62.86
N LYS A 17 -19.64 -48.77 62.21
CA LYS A 17 -19.76 -48.86 60.76
C LYS A 17 -20.58 -47.70 60.22
N GLN A 18 -21.63 -47.28 60.87
CA GLN A 18 -22.48 -46.17 60.50
C GLN A 18 -21.73 -44.82 60.68
N TYR A 19 -20.96 -44.72 61.75
CA TYR A 19 -20.07 -43.52 61.97
C TYR A 19 -19.02 -43.37 60.86
N LEU A 20 -18.35 -44.45 60.49
CA LEU A 20 -17.37 -44.47 59.41
C LEU A 20 -18.00 -44.08 58.05
N ILE A 21 -19.17 -44.57 57.72
CA ILE A 21 -19.89 -44.20 56.50
C ILE A 21 -20.19 -42.69 56.46
N ASN A 22 -20.76 -42.18 57.56
CA ASN A 22 -21.06 -40.75 57.66
C ASN A 22 -19.79 -39.86 57.58
N TYR A 23 -18.69 -40.35 58.15
CA TYR A 23 -17.40 -39.68 58.09
C TYR A 23 -16.83 -39.67 56.65
N VAL A 24 -16.93 -40.80 55.94
CA VAL A 24 -16.51 -40.86 54.50
C VAL A 24 -17.34 -39.93 53.65
N GLU A 25 -18.65 -39.90 53.82
CA GLU A 25 -19.51 -38.97 53.07
C GLU A 25 -19.16 -37.50 53.38
N HIS A 26 -18.80 -37.18 54.62
CA HIS A 26 -18.36 -35.85 54.98
C HIS A 26 -17.02 -35.48 54.29
N LEU A 27 -16.08 -36.42 54.27
CA LEU A 27 -14.81 -36.23 53.59
C LEU A 27 -14.99 -36.09 52.06
N GLU A 28 -15.85 -36.90 51.44
CA GLU A 28 -16.15 -36.77 50.02
C GLU A 28 -16.78 -35.41 49.68
N LYS A 29 -17.71 -34.91 50.48
CA LYS A 29 -18.28 -33.58 50.32
C LYS A 29 -17.21 -32.48 50.44
N ARG A 30 -16.27 -32.66 51.37
CA ARG A 30 -15.19 -31.72 51.58
C ARG A 30 -14.16 -31.74 50.42
N ILE A 31 -13.85 -32.91 49.90
CA ILE A 31 -12.99 -33.09 48.71
C ILE A 31 -13.62 -32.40 47.51
N ARG A 32 -14.90 -32.65 47.18
CA ARG A 32 -15.62 -32.01 46.07
C ARG A 32 -15.62 -30.48 46.20
N LYS A 33 -15.79 -29.98 47.45
CA LYS A 33 -15.76 -28.53 47.69
C LYS A 33 -14.37 -27.96 47.40
N LEU A 34 -13.31 -28.61 47.86
CA LEU A 34 -11.91 -28.18 47.62
C LEU A 34 -11.51 -28.29 46.15
N GLU A 35 -11.99 -29.33 45.46
CA GLU A 35 -11.79 -29.46 44.01
C GLU A 35 -12.44 -28.32 43.22
N ASN A 36 -13.68 -27.95 43.58
CA ASN A 36 -14.36 -26.81 42.96
C ASN A 36 -13.63 -25.46 43.25
N GLU A 37 -13.20 -25.27 44.52
CA GLU A 37 -12.42 -24.08 44.89
C GLU A 37 -11.08 -24.03 44.14
N LYS A 38 -10.39 -25.16 44.00
CA LYS A 38 -9.18 -25.29 43.22
C LYS A 38 -9.40 -24.91 41.73
N GLN A 39 -10.45 -25.46 41.09
CA GLN A 39 -10.79 -25.15 39.70
C GLN A 39 -11.08 -23.64 39.52
N LEU A 40 -11.76 -23.01 40.47
CA LEU A 40 -12.04 -21.59 40.45
C LEU A 40 -10.73 -20.78 40.54
N ILE A 41 -9.85 -21.13 41.47
CA ILE A 41 -8.55 -20.48 41.66
C ILE A 41 -7.67 -20.66 40.42
N ASP A 42 -7.61 -21.87 39.84
CA ASP A 42 -6.85 -22.15 38.63
C ASP A 42 -7.37 -21.32 37.45
N SER A 43 -8.69 -21.18 37.30
CA SER A 43 -9.29 -20.35 36.25
C SER A 43 -8.96 -18.83 36.44
N GLN A 44 -9.02 -18.37 37.68
CA GLN A 44 -8.66 -16.98 38.04
C GLN A 44 -7.16 -16.72 37.78
N ARG A 45 -6.31 -17.68 38.17
CA ARG A 45 -4.86 -17.59 37.92
C ARG A 45 -4.56 -17.49 36.43
N LEU A 46 -5.17 -18.33 35.60
CA LEU A 46 -4.96 -18.32 34.15
C LEU A 46 -5.40 -17.00 33.51
N ARG A 47 -6.49 -16.43 34.00
CA ARG A 47 -6.97 -15.11 33.58
C ARG A 47 -5.99 -14.00 33.94
N LEU A 48 -5.50 -13.99 35.19
CA LEU A 48 -4.53 -12.99 35.66
C LEU A 48 -3.17 -13.12 34.96
N GLU A 49 -2.71 -14.34 34.68
CA GLU A 49 -1.48 -14.56 33.91
C GLU A 49 -1.61 -14.00 32.49
N LYS A 50 -2.78 -14.14 31.87
CA LYS A 50 -3.05 -13.55 30.54
C LYS A 50 -3.08 -12.02 30.59
N GLU A 51 -3.79 -11.44 31.54
CA GLU A 51 -3.81 -9.97 31.75
C GLU A 51 -2.41 -9.40 32.00
N LEU A 52 -1.60 -10.13 32.78
CA LEU A 52 -0.22 -9.74 33.07
C LEU A 52 0.67 -9.81 31.82
N HIS A 53 0.46 -10.78 30.95
CA HIS A 53 1.17 -10.90 29.70
C HIS A 53 0.79 -9.75 28.74
N ASP A 54 -0.50 -9.47 28.62
CA ASP A 54 -1.02 -8.40 27.75
C ASP A 54 -0.52 -7.03 28.22
N LEU A 55 -0.56 -6.76 29.53
CA LEU A 55 -0.02 -5.53 30.11
C LEU A 55 1.50 -5.38 29.93
N ARG A 56 2.26 -6.48 30.01
CA ARG A 56 3.72 -6.43 29.72
C ARG A 56 3.98 -6.08 28.28
N ASN A 57 3.26 -6.68 27.34
CA ASN A 57 3.39 -6.36 25.92
C ASN A 57 3.04 -4.89 25.64
N GLU A 58 2.00 -4.36 26.29
CA GLU A 58 1.61 -2.95 26.17
C GLU A 58 2.70 -2.01 26.75
N ILE A 59 3.28 -2.34 27.89
CA ILE A 59 4.38 -1.59 28.48
C ILE A 59 5.64 -1.62 27.57
N ASP A 60 5.93 -2.74 26.95
CA ASP A 60 7.08 -2.86 26.07
C ASP A 60 6.88 -2.03 24.80
N LEU A 61 5.66 -2.01 24.22
CA LEU A 61 5.31 -1.11 23.12
C LEU A 61 5.43 0.37 23.50
N LEU A 62 5.02 0.75 24.72
CA LEU A 62 5.13 2.14 25.22
C LEU A 62 6.57 2.55 25.53
N ARG A 63 7.45 1.60 25.76
CA ARG A 63 8.89 1.84 26.01
C ARG A 63 9.70 2.00 24.74
N GLU A 64 9.19 1.55 23.59
CA GLU A 64 9.85 1.77 22.32
C GLU A 64 9.89 3.28 22.02
N PRO A 65 11.07 3.87 21.80
CA PRO A 65 11.15 5.29 21.48
C PRO A 65 10.46 5.56 20.13
N PRO A 66 9.72 6.68 20.01
CA PRO A 66 9.11 7.04 18.75
C PRO A 66 10.17 7.17 17.65
N LEU A 67 9.86 6.66 16.45
CA LEU A 67 10.74 6.78 15.30
C LEU A 67 10.40 8.04 14.51
N ILE A 68 11.44 8.70 14.00
CA ILE A 68 11.29 9.88 13.12
C ILE A 68 11.26 9.39 11.67
N THR A 69 10.32 9.87 10.87
CA THR A 69 10.26 9.58 9.45
C THR A 69 11.13 10.54 8.65
N ALA A 70 11.88 10.01 7.71
CA ALA A 70 12.69 10.80 6.78
C ALA A 70 12.69 10.15 5.39
N THR A 71 13.05 10.95 4.38
CA THR A 71 13.17 10.48 2.99
C THR A 71 14.64 10.41 2.60
N VAL A 72 15.05 9.33 1.98
CA VAL A 72 16.40 9.17 1.43
C VAL A 72 16.57 10.10 0.24
N ILE A 73 17.62 10.96 0.27
CA ILE A 73 17.98 11.82 -0.85
C ILE A 73 18.99 11.12 -1.74
N ASP A 74 20.08 10.62 -1.15
CA ASP A 74 21.17 9.99 -1.88
C ASP A 74 22.01 9.08 -0.95
N THR A 75 22.76 8.18 -1.55
CA THR A 75 23.72 7.31 -0.86
C THR A 75 25.16 7.77 -1.14
N LEU A 76 25.91 8.07 -0.08
CA LEU A 76 27.26 8.68 -0.22
C LEU A 76 28.38 7.68 -0.46
N ASP A 77 28.23 6.42 -0.08
CA ASP A 77 29.28 5.40 -0.14
C ASP A 77 28.88 4.23 -1.04
N GLU A 78 29.84 3.70 -1.81
CA GLU A 78 29.66 2.46 -2.62
C GLU A 78 29.16 1.24 -1.79
N TYR A 79 29.40 1.27 -0.47
CA TYR A 79 28.93 0.23 0.48
C TYR A 79 27.64 0.62 1.22
N GLU A 80 26.94 1.68 0.79
CA GLU A 80 25.67 2.15 1.36
C GLU A 80 25.69 2.35 2.89
N LYS A 81 26.84 2.68 3.48
CA LYS A 81 26.97 2.87 4.93
C LYS A 81 26.48 4.23 5.40
N ARG A 82 26.64 5.27 4.56
CA ARG A 82 26.21 6.65 4.85
C ARG A 82 25.19 7.11 3.81
N VAL A 83 24.11 7.65 4.31
CA VAL A 83 22.95 8.04 3.51
C VAL A 83 22.58 9.46 3.86
N ILE A 84 22.31 10.28 2.85
CA ILE A 84 21.73 11.61 3.04
C ILE A 84 20.21 11.44 3.12
N ILE A 85 19.63 11.95 4.19
CA ILE A 85 18.19 11.92 4.41
C ILE A 85 17.65 13.32 4.65
N LYS A 86 16.43 13.55 4.20
CA LYS A 86 15.65 14.75 4.47
C LYS A 86 14.60 14.44 5.54
N SER A 87 14.70 15.13 6.66
CA SER A 87 13.66 15.05 7.70
C SER A 87 12.42 15.82 7.27
N SER A 88 11.23 15.35 7.65
CA SER A 88 9.95 16.03 7.34
C SER A 88 9.85 17.46 7.90
N THR A 89 10.60 17.78 8.95
CA THR A 89 10.48 19.03 9.70
C THR A 89 11.81 19.75 9.95
N GLY A 90 12.93 19.28 9.35
CA GLY A 90 14.26 19.80 9.67
C GLY A 90 15.26 19.80 8.50
N PRO A 91 16.52 20.09 8.81
CA PRO A 91 17.62 20.07 7.85
C PRO A 91 17.91 18.65 7.34
N ASP A 92 18.71 18.57 6.30
CA ASP A 92 19.21 17.30 5.77
C ASP A 92 20.28 16.73 6.70
N PHE A 93 20.24 15.42 6.93
CA PHE A 93 21.19 14.71 7.79
C PHE A 93 21.95 13.65 7.02
N VAL A 94 23.23 13.47 7.35
CA VAL A 94 24.00 12.32 6.92
C VAL A 94 23.97 11.28 8.04
N VAL A 95 23.35 10.13 7.77
CA VAL A 95 23.08 9.10 8.78
C VAL A 95 23.71 7.76 8.41
N HIS A 96 23.88 6.92 9.41
CA HIS A 96 24.39 5.57 9.23
C HIS A 96 23.24 4.55 9.17
N LYS A 97 23.41 3.54 8.34
CA LYS A 97 22.54 2.36 8.29
C LYS A 97 22.74 1.50 9.54
N SER A 98 21.66 1.10 10.20
CA SER A 98 21.74 0.14 11.32
C SER A 98 22.17 -1.24 10.82
N LYS A 99 22.98 -1.95 11.63
CA LYS A 99 23.44 -3.32 11.32
C LYS A 99 22.30 -4.34 11.21
N ASN A 100 21.14 -4.04 11.78
CA ASN A 100 19.97 -4.91 11.81
C ASN A 100 19.03 -4.74 10.62
N LEU A 101 19.34 -3.84 9.69
CA LEU A 101 18.48 -3.60 8.53
C LEU A 101 18.55 -4.78 7.57
N LYS A 102 17.45 -5.48 7.41
CA LYS A 102 17.32 -6.68 6.54
C LYS A 102 17.22 -6.34 5.04
N THR A 103 17.00 -5.08 4.69
CA THR A 103 16.84 -4.61 3.30
C THR A 103 18.19 -4.19 2.70
N GLY A 104 18.45 -4.63 1.45
CA GLY A 104 19.69 -4.42 0.73
C GLY A 104 19.95 -2.98 0.34
N LYS A 105 19.49 -2.54 -0.83
CA LYS A 105 19.70 -1.19 -1.39
C LYS A 105 18.72 -0.18 -0.82
N LEU A 106 19.22 1.04 -0.56
CA LEU A 106 18.41 2.21 -0.21
C LEU A 106 18.41 3.12 -1.42
N ASP A 107 17.30 3.12 -2.16
CA ASP A 107 17.17 3.98 -3.34
C ASP A 107 16.70 5.40 -2.95
N PRO A 108 17.13 6.44 -3.68
CA PRO A 108 16.63 7.81 -3.48
C PRO A 108 15.09 7.86 -3.58
N GLY A 109 14.46 8.55 -2.64
CA GLY A 109 12.99 8.65 -2.53
C GLY A 109 12.34 7.67 -1.56
N MET A 110 13.05 6.66 -1.05
CA MET A 110 12.51 5.74 -0.04
C MET A 110 12.29 6.44 1.30
N GLN A 111 11.20 6.10 1.96
CA GLN A 111 10.94 6.54 3.34
C GLN A 111 11.60 5.59 4.32
N VAL A 112 12.24 6.16 5.33
CA VAL A 112 12.94 5.42 6.38
C VAL A 112 12.51 5.91 7.77
N ALA A 113 12.51 4.99 8.72
CA ALA A 113 12.31 5.29 10.11
C ALA A 113 13.65 5.38 10.83
N LEU A 114 13.85 6.49 11.54
CA LEU A 114 15.09 6.82 12.24
C LEU A 114 14.90 6.72 13.75
N ASN A 115 15.91 6.26 14.42
CA ASN A 115 15.96 6.36 15.86
C ASN A 115 16.14 7.83 16.31
N GLN A 116 15.28 8.33 17.17
CA GLN A 116 15.29 9.72 17.63
C GLN A 116 16.60 10.15 18.31
N ARG A 117 17.34 9.23 18.94
CA ARG A 117 18.58 9.55 19.67
C ARG A 117 19.83 9.45 18.80
N THR A 118 19.90 8.45 17.95
CA THR A 118 21.10 8.16 17.15
C THR A 118 20.98 8.57 15.69
N TYR A 119 19.79 8.92 15.23
CA TYR A 119 19.41 9.17 13.83
C TYR A 119 19.79 8.01 12.89
N ALA A 120 20.10 6.82 13.42
CA ALA A 120 20.38 5.65 12.60
C ALA A 120 19.08 5.14 11.94
N ILE A 121 19.19 4.68 10.70
CA ILE A 121 18.09 4.06 9.98
C ILE A 121 17.80 2.70 10.62
N MET A 122 16.61 2.57 11.20
CA MET A 122 16.16 1.35 11.87
C MET A 122 15.36 0.44 10.94
N GLU A 123 14.51 1.04 10.11
CA GLU A 123 13.61 0.32 9.23
C GLU A 123 13.37 1.13 7.96
N VAL A 124 13.18 0.44 6.84
CA VAL A 124 12.67 1.03 5.60
C VAL A 124 11.16 0.91 5.65
N LEU A 125 10.51 2.05 5.69
CA LEU A 125 9.06 2.08 5.65
C LEU A 125 8.62 1.70 4.23
N PRO A 126 7.56 0.90 4.08
CA PRO A 126 6.96 0.71 2.77
C PRO A 126 6.62 2.11 2.25
N THR A 127 7.03 2.40 1.03
CA THR A 127 6.73 3.68 0.38
C THR A 127 5.23 3.84 0.43
N LYS A 128 4.73 4.58 1.40
CA LYS A 128 3.31 4.93 1.42
C LYS A 128 3.17 5.88 0.26
N LEU A 129 2.58 5.40 -0.82
CA LEU A 129 2.06 6.27 -1.86
C LEU A 129 1.35 7.43 -1.14
N ASP A 130 1.69 8.63 -1.54
CA ASP A 130 1.06 9.82 -0.98
C ASP A 130 -0.46 9.59 -0.95
N PRO A 131 -1.16 9.90 0.14
CA PRO A 131 -2.62 9.76 0.21
C PRO A 131 -3.34 10.39 -0.99
N PHE A 132 -2.73 11.43 -1.57
CA PHE A 132 -3.21 12.08 -2.78
C PHE A 132 -3.10 11.14 -4.00
N VAL A 133 -1.95 10.49 -4.20
CA VAL A 133 -1.74 9.51 -5.30
C VAL A 133 -2.67 8.32 -5.15
N LYS A 134 -2.92 7.86 -3.91
CA LYS A 134 -3.94 6.84 -3.64
C LYS A 134 -5.36 7.31 -3.96
N GLY A 135 -5.67 8.58 -3.71
CA GLY A 135 -6.99 9.16 -4.02
C GLY A 135 -7.25 9.33 -5.53
N MET A 136 -6.19 9.36 -6.35
CA MET A 136 -6.30 9.38 -7.82
C MET A 136 -6.69 8.02 -8.40
N GLU A 137 -6.42 6.95 -7.68
CA GLU A 137 -6.97 5.65 -7.99
C GLU A 137 -8.48 5.70 -7.73
N MET A 138 -9.27 5.68 -8.78
CA MET A 138 -10.73 5.52 -8.61
C MET A 138 -10.97 4.17 -7.95
N SER A 139 -11.39 4.24 -6.68
CA SER A 139 -11.69 3.10 -5.79
C SER A 139 -11.89 1.78 -6.52
N ASP A 140 -11.07 0.80 -6.23
CA ASP A 140 -11.10 -0.65 -6.49
C ASP A 140 -12.09 -1.25 -7.53
N SER A 141 -12.89 -0.44 -8.21
CA SER A 141 -13.85 -0.86 -9.21
C SER A 141 -13.47 -0.31 -10.58
N ILE A 142 -13.21 -1.22 -11.50
CA ILE A 142 -13.23 -0.95 -12.94
C ILE A 142 -14.50 -0.14 -13.23
N PRO A 143 -14.41 1.02 -13.93
CA PRO A 143 -15.59 1.83 -14.21
C PRO A 143 -16.67 1.00 -14.88
N ASP A 144 -17.89 1.02 -14.39
CA ASP A 144 -19.02 0.28 -14.97
C ASP A 144 -19.65 1.06 -16.15
N ILE A 145 -18.80 1.33 -17.15
CA ILE A 145 -19.17 2.10 -18.36
C ILE A 145 -18.61 1.33 -19.55
N SER A 146 -19.50 0.87 -20.44
CA SER A 146 -19.11 0.16 -21.66
C SER A 146 -19.13 1.07 -22.89
N TYR A 147 -18.56 0.61 -24.02
CA TYR A 147 -18.65 1.36 -25.27
C TYR A 147 -20.09 1.61 -25.75
N LYS A 148 -21.07 0.84 -25.27
CA LYS A 148 -22.49 1.02 -25.59
C LYS A 148 -23.08 2.31 -25.00
N ASP A 149 -22.46 2.80 -23.94
CA ASP A 149 -22.88 4.02 -23.23
C ASP A 149 -22.29 5.28 -23.90
N VAL A 150 -21.38 5.08 -24.89
CA VAL A 150 -20.74 6.14 -25.65
C VAL A 150 -21.40 6.21 -27.02
N GLY A 151 -22.18 7.27 -27.28
CA GLY A 151 -22.87 7.45 -28.57
C GLY A 151 -22.12 8.40 -29.51
N GLY A 152 -22.21 8.15 -30.82
CA GLY A 152 -21.75 9.07 -31.86
C GLY A 152 -20.23 9.18 -32.03
N LEU A 153 -19.46 8.18 -31.57
CA LEU A 153 -17.99 8.13 -31.64
C LEU A 153 -17.51 6.78 -32.18
N GLU A 154 -18.23 6.18 -33.12
CA GLU A 154 -17.97 4.82 -33.61
C GLU A 154 -16.57 4.70 -34.21
N GLU A 155 -16.14 5.69 -35.03
CA GLU A 155 -14.81 5.71 -35.64
C GLU A 155 -13.72 5.83 -34.59
N GLN A 156 -13.87 6.75 -33.61
CA GLN A 156 -12.91 6.97 -32.54
C GLN A 156 -12.82 5.75 -31.61
N ILE A 157 -13.94 5.10 -31.35
CA ILE A 157 -13.96 3.85 -30.58
C ILE A 157 -13.16 2.77 -31.30
N GLN A 158 -13.29 2.65 -32.63
CA GLN A 158 -12.52 1.68 -33.41
C GLN A 158 -11.03 1.98 -33.36
N GLU A 159 -10.62 3.23 -33.55
CA GLU A 159 -9.21 3.64 -33.43
C GLU A 159 -8.63 3.33 -32.05
N VAL A 160 -9.35 3.66 -30.99
CA VAL A 160 -8.93 3.41 -29.60
C VAL A 160 -8.83 1.91 -29.30
N LYS A 161 -9.73 1.09 -29.83
CA LYS A 161 -9.64 -0.37 -29.73
C LYS A 161 -8.34 -0.89 -30.35
N GLU A 162 -7.95 -0.39 -31.50
CA GLU A 162 -6.73 -0.82 -32.18
C GLU A 162 -5.47 -0.34 -31.45
N VAL A 163 -5.47 0.89 -30.92
CA VAL A 163 -4.28 1.53 -30.36
C VAL A 163 -4.09 1.21 -28.86
N VAL A 164 -5.17 1.09 -28.09
CA VAL A 164 -5.10 0.89 -26.64
C VAL A 164 -5.53 -0.50 -26.22
N GLU A 165 -6.72 -0.96 -26.67
CA GLU A 165 -7.28 -2.21 -26.21
C GLU A 165 -6.51 -3.43 -26.75
N LEU A 166 -6.22 -3.43 -28.04
CA LEU A 166 -5.56 -4.58 -28.69
C LEU A 166 -4.17 -4.86 -28.13
N PRO A 167 -3.29 -3.85 -27.90
CA PRO A 167 -1.99 -4.07 -27.26
C PRO A 167 -2.06 -4.62 -25.84
N LEU A 168 -3.05 -4.18 -25.04
CA LEU A 168 -3.25 -4.66 -23.68
C LEU A 168 -3.79 -6.10 -23.66
N LYS A 169 -4.76 -6.43 -24.52
CA LYS A 169 -5.38 -7.76 -24.55
C LYS A 169 -4.53 -8.81 -25.27
N LYS A 170 -3.79 -8.42 -26.29
CA LYS A 170 -3.05 -9.35 -27.19
C LYS A 170 -1.64 -8.82 -27.54
N PRO A 171 -0.75 -8.63 -26.55
CA PRO A 171 0.60 -8.11 -26.78
C PRO A 171 1.43 -8.99 -27.73
N GLU A 172 1.11 -10.30 -27.77
CA GLU A 172 1.83 -11.25 -28.62
C GLU A 172 1.67 -10.97 -30.11
N LEU A 173 0.56 -10.36 -30.54
CA LEU A 173 0.36 -10.02 -31.94
C LEU A 173 1.38 -8.97 -32.41
N PHE A 174 1.62 -7.97 -31.62
CA PHE A 174 2.59 -6.91 -31.90
C PHE A 174 4.02 -7.46 -31.92
N LYS A 175 4.36 -8.35 -31.00
CA LYS A 175 5.66 -9.05 -30.99
C LYS A 175 5.88 -9.92 -32.23
N LYS A 176 4.83 -10.62 -32.71
CA LYS A 176 4.92 -11.46 -33.92
C LYS A 176 5.11 -10.65 -35.21
N VAL A 177 4.50 -9.48 -35.27
CA VAL A 177 4.60 -8.60 -36.46
C VAL A 177 5.85 -7.71 -36.36
N GLY A 178 6.49 -7.60 -35.19
CA GLY A 178 7.69 -6.76 -34.97
C GLY A 178 7.38 -5.28 -34.94
N ILE A 179 6.15 -4.89 -34.56
CA ILE A 179 5.73 -3.48 -34.43
C ILE A 179 5.63 -3.16 -32.94
N GLU A 180 6.23 -2.04 -32.53
CA GLU A 180 6.02 -1.51 -31.19
C GLU A 180 4.64 -0.85 -31.08
N PRO A 181 3.81 -1.23 -30.09
CA PRO A 181 2.51 -0.62 -29.92
C PRO A 181 2.66 0.84 -29.44
N PRO A 182 1.76 1.74 -29.86
CA PRO A 182 1.75 3.11 -29.38
C PRO A 182 1.69 3.17 -27.85
N LYS A 183 2.45 4.07 -27.24
CA LYS A 183 2.53 4.24 -25.78
C LYS A 183 1.32 4.96 -25.21
N GLY A 184 0.70 5.85 -25.99
CA GLY A 184 -0.44 6.65 -25.55
C GLY A 184 -1.27 7.19 -26.70
N VAL A 185 -2.36 7.84 -26.30
CA VAL A 185 -3.36 8.47 -27.21
C VAL A 185 -3.72 9.83 -26.63
N LEU A 186 -3.93 10.80 -27.51
CA LEU A 186 -4.42 12.13 -27.16
C LEU A 186 -5.88 12.29 -27.60
N PHE A 187 -6.79 12.52 -26.62
CA PHE A 187 -8.17 12.89 -26.89
C PHE A 187 -8.29 14.44 -26.89
N PHE A 188 -8.72 15.00 -27.96
CA PHE A 188 -8.93 16.45 -28.06
C PHE A 188 -10.29 16.79 -28.62
N GLY A 189 -10.81 17.97 -28.26
CA GLY A 189 -12.12 18.46 -28.71
C GLY A 189 -12.80 19.32 -27.67
N PRO A 190 -13.97 19.92 -27.99
CA PRO A 190 -14.71 20.79 -27.08
C PRO A 190 -15.08 20.09 -25.77
N PRO A 191 -15.36 20.86 -24.69
CA PRO A 191 -15.87 20.27 -23.45
C PRO A 191 -17.22 19.56 -23.70
N GLY A 192 -17.49 18.49 -22.97
CA GLY A 192 -18.74 17.72 -23.08
C GLY A 192 -18.81 16.71 -24.23
N THR A 193 -17.74 16.52 -25.01
CA THR A 193 -17.70 15.54 -26.12
C THR A 193 -17.48 14.09 -25.69
N GLY A 194 -17.41 13.79 -24.38
CA GLY A 194 -17.31 12.42 -23.88
C GLY A 194 -15.88 11.87 -23.73
N LYS A 195 -14.82 12.70 -23.79
CA LYS A 195 -13.43 12.25 -23.67
C LYS A 195 -13.15 11.38 -22.42
N THR A 196 -13.58 11.86 -21.26
CA THR A 196 -13.45 11.13 -19.99
C THR A 196 -14.33 9.88 -19.96
N LEU A 197 -15.50 9.91 -20.59
CA LEU A 197 -16.41 8.78 -20.70
C LEU A 197 -15.79 7.68 -21.55
N LEU A 198 -15.23 8.04 -22.70
CA LEU A 198 -14.54 7.11 -23.60
C LEU A 198 -13.33 6.45 -22.91
N ALA A 199 -12.52 7.22 -22.18
CA ALA A 199 -11.38 6.66 -21.42
C ALA A 199 -11.82 5.63 -20.37
N LYS A 200 -12.93 5.89 -19.68
CA LYS A 200 -13.51 4.95 -18.72
C LYS A 200 -14.03 3.68 -19.41
N ALA A 201 -14.69 3.82 -20.57
CA ALA A 201 -15.18 2.68 -21.34
C ALA A 201 -14.02 1.78 -21.81
N VAL A 202 -12.90 2.36 -22.23
CA VAL A 202 -11.69 1.62 -22.59
C VAL A 202 -11.15 0.83 -21.39
N ALA A 203 -11.09 1.44 -20.21
CA ALA A 203 -10.62 0.77 -19.01
C ALA A 203 -11.54 -0.39 -18.59
N HIS A 204 -12.85 -0.22 -18.71
CA HIS A 204 -13.83 -1.27 -18.47
C HIS A 204 -13.61 -2.47 -19.41
N GLU A 205 -13.52 -2.21 -20.70
CA GLU A 205 -13.38 -3.26 -21.71
C GLU A 205 -12.03 -3.98 -21.64
N THR A 206 -10.97 -3.28 -21.22
CA THR A 206 -9.64 -3.87 -21.05
C THR A 206 -9.42 -4.54 -19.70
N GLN A 207 -10.37 -4.38 -18.77
CA GLN A 207 -10.22 -4.82 -17.36
C GLN A 207 -8.94 -4.26 -16.72
N ALA A 208 -8.53 -3.06 -17.14
CA ALA A 208 -7.34 -2.40 -16.65
C ALA A 208 -7.67 -1.47 -15.48
N THR A 209 -6.72 -1.33 -14.56
CA THR A 209 -6.78 -0.34 -13.47
C THR A 209 -6.87 1.06 -14.07
N PHE A 210 -7.83 1.88 -13.62
CA PHE A 210 -8.01 3.24 -14.11
C PHE A 210 -7.49 4.26 -13.10
N ILE A 211 -6.42 4.97 -13.47
CA ILE A 211 -5.85 6.04 -12.67
C ILE A 211 -6.16 7.36 -13.37
N ARG A 212 -6.94 8.23 -12.70
CA ARG A 212 -7.30 9.54 -13.22
C ARG A 212 -6.50 10.65 -12.55
N ILE A 213 -5.93 11.52 -13.35
CA ILE A 213 -5.19 12.70 -12.93
C ILE A 213 -5.83 13.93 -13.57
N ILE A 214 -5.92 15.00 -12.83
CA ILE A 214 -6.36 16.31 -13.35
C ILE A 214 -5.13 17.22 -13.40
N GLY A 215 -4.76 17.68 -14.58
CA GLY A 215 -3.57 18.51 -14.80
C GLY A 215 -3.54 19.78 -13.94
N SER A 216 -4.68 20.46 -13.81
CA SER A 216 -4.80 21.64 -12.96
C SER A 216 -4.53 21.37 -11.47
N GLU A 217 -4.85 20.17 -10.97
CA GLU A 217 -4.57 19.81 -9.58
C GLU A 217 -3.07 19.60 -9.31
N LEU A 218 -2.33 19.06 -10.27
CA LEU A 218 -0.88 18.90 -10.16
C LEU A 218 -0.15 20.24 -10.07
N VAL A 219 -0.66 21.25 -10.76
CA VAL A 219 -0.05 22.59 -10.77
C VAL A 219 -0.40 23.39 -9.53
N GLN A 220 -1.67 23.38 -9.10
CA GLN A 220 -2.15 24.26 -8.03
C GLN A 220 -1.78 23.83 -6.62
N LYS A 221 -1.80 22.53 -6.34
CA LYS A 221 -1.59 22.01 -4.99
C LYS A 221 -0.13 21.80 -4.63
N PHE A 222 0.77 21.66 -5.60
CA PHE A 222 2.08 21.07 -5.38
C PHE A 222 3.21 21.89 -6.01
N ILE A 223 3.29 23.17 -5.68
CA ILE A 223 4.41 24.03 -6.08
C ILE A 223 5.70 23.43 -5.51
N GLY A 224 6.60 22.98 -6.39
CA GLY A 224 7.88 22.35 -6.04
C GLY A 224 7.87 20.82 -5.98
N GLU A 225 6.71 20.15 -6.03
CA GLU A 225 6.60 18.70 -5.91
C GLU A 225 6.01 17.98 -7.13
N GLY A 226 5.56 18.71 -8.14
CA GLY A 226 4.86 18.16 -9.32
C GLY A 226 5.63 17.03 -10.01
N ALA A 227 6.93 17.19 -10.21
CA ALA A 227 7.78 16.17 -10.81
C ALA A 227 7.91 14.90 -9.95
N ARG A 228 7.83 15.00 -8.62
CA ARG A 228 7.81 13.85 -7.71
C ARG A 228 6.50 13.09 -7.85
N TYR A 229 5.37 13.77 -7.83
CA TYR A 229 4.05 13.14 -7.99
C TYR A 229 3.91 12.43 -9.33
N VAL A 230 4.39 13.03 -10.42
CA VAL A 230 4.43 12.36 -11.72
C VAL A 230 5.15 11.02 -11.61
N ARG A 231 6.35 10.97 -11.05
CA ARG A 231 7.09 9.70 -10.87
C ARG A 231 6.34 8.69 -10.00
N GLU A 232 5.76 9.12 -8.88
CA GLU A 232 5.01 8.24 -7.98
C GLU A 232 3.77 7.64 -8.67
N ILE A 233 3.05 8.45 -9.47
CA ILE A 233 1.89 8.00 -10.24
C ILE A 233 2.29 6.97 -11.30
N PHE A 234 3.38 7.22 -12.03
CA PHE A 234 3.87 6.27 -13.03
C PHE A 234 4.38 4.97 -12.41
N ASN A 235 5.01 5.03 -11.24
CA ASN A 235 5.39 3.84 -10.48
C ASN A 235 4.14 3.06 -10.03
N LEU A 236 3.13 3.74 -9.48
CA LEU A 236 1.86 3.12 -9.13
C LEU A 236 1.20 2.45 -10.35
N ALA A 237 1.23 3.10 -11.51
CA ALA A 237 0.68 2.54 -12.73
C ALA A 237 1.42 1.26 -13.17
N ARG A 238 2.74 1.22 -13.00
CA ARG A 238 3.55 0.02 -13.29
C ARG A 238 3.26 -1.11 -12.29
N ASP A 239 3.13 -0.78 -11.01
CA ASP A 239 2.86 -1.78 -9.94
C ASP A 239 1.48 -2.42 -10.09
N LYS A 240 0.52 -1.68 -10.65
CA LYS A 240 -0.87 -2.13 -10.85
C LYS A 240 -1.20 -2.53 -12.29
N ALA A 241 -0.20 -2.79 -13.10
CA ALA A 241 -0.42 -3.20 -14.48
C ALA A 241 -1.30 -4.47 -14.60
N PRO A 242 -2.21 -4.57 -15.57
CA PRO A 242 -2.44 -3.60 -16.66
C PRO A 242 -3.18 -2.35 -16.19
N THR A 243 -2.69 -1.15 -16.61
CA THR A 243 -3.18 0.14 -16.15
C THR A 243 -3.41 1.11 -17.29
N ILE A 244 -4.49 1.89 -17.21
CA ILE A 244 -4.75 3.06 -18.04
C ILE A 244 -4.57 4.30 -17.18
N LEU A 245 -3.57 5.10 -17.53
CA LEU A 245 -3.28 6.40 -16.91
C LEU A 245 -3.97 7.49 -17.73
N PHE A 246 -5.04 8.07 -17.18
CA PHE A 246 -5.81 9.13 -17.82
C PHE A 246 -5.47 10.49 -17.22
N LEU A 247 -4.91 11.39 -18.02
CA LEU A 247 -4.61 12.75 -17.63
C LEU A 247 -5.55 13.72 -18.30
N ASP A 248 -6.48 14.25 -17.50
CA ASP A 248 -7.47 15.25 -17.92
C ASP A 248 -6.87 16.66 -17.82
N GLU A 249 -7.35 17.60 -18.62
CA GLU A 249 -6.84 18.98 -18.68
C GLU A 249 -5.32 19.04 -18.90
N LEU A 250 -4.83 18.28 -19.87
CA LEU A 250 -3.40 18.18 -20.18
C LEU A 250 -2.78 19.55 -20.48
N ASP A 251 -3.56 20.46 -21.05
CA ASP A 251 -3.18 21.84 -21.36
C ASP A 251 -2.77 22.65 -20.11
N ALA A 252 -3.22 22.29 -18.91
CA ALA A 252 -2.78 22.96 -17.68
C ALA A 252 -1.28 22.76 -17.39
N ILE A 253 -0.71 21.62 -17.81
CA ILE A 253 0.70 21.27 -17.60
C ILE A 253 1.52 21.50 -18.86
N ALA A 254 0.95 21.24 -20.02
CA ALA A 254 1.66 21.06 -21.27
C ALA A 254 1.45 22.21 -22.26
N ALA A 255 0.94 23.36 -21.82
CA ALA A 255 0.82 24.54 -22.66
C ALA A 255 2.19 25.17 -22.93
N VAL A 256 2.45 25.57 -24.18
CA VAL A 256 3.61 26.38 -24.55
C VAL A 256 3.56 27.72 -23.80
N ARG A 257 4.60 28.05 -23.07
CA ARG A 257 4.72 29.32 -22.33
C ARG A 257 5.80 30.21 -22.92
N MET A 258 5.54 31.52 -22.91
CA MET A 258 6.47 32.50 -23.45
C MET A 258 7.69 32.72 -22.53
N GLU A 259 8.77 33.32 -23.07
CA GLU A 259 10.10 33.40 -22.44
C GLU A 259 10.18 34.17 -21.10
N ASP A 260 9.17 34.94 -20.70
CA ASP A 260 9.10 35.68 -19.43
C ASP A 260 8.50 34.86 -18.28
N ALA A 261 9.02 33.64 -18.09
CA ALA A 261 8.48 32.66 -17.13
C ALA A 261 8.68 33.08 -15.67
N THR A 262 7.58 33.13 -14.91
CA THR A 262 7.57 33.27 -13.44
C THR A 262 8.14 32.04 -12.75
N SER A 263 8.40 32.10 -11.45
CA SER A 263 8.84 30.93 -10.66
C SER A 263 7.85 29.76 -10.73
N GLY A 264 6.57 30.04 -10.80
CA GLY A 264 5.51 29.02 -10.97
C GLY A 264 5.58 28.35 -12.35
N ASP A 265 5.87 29.11 -13.41
CA ASP A 265 5.98 28.57 -14.75
C ASP A 265 7.15 27.61 -14.92
N ARG A 266 8.28 27.87 -14.25
CA ARG A 266 9.45 26.97 -14.25
C ARG A 266 9.10 25.61 -13.62
N GLU A 267 8.28 25.60 -12.58
CA GLU A 267 7.87 24.36 -11.92
C GLU A 267 6.92 23.54 -12.79
N VAL A 268 5.99 24.20 -13.48
CA VAL A 268 5.12 23.52 -14.45
C VAL A 268 5.93 22.92 -15.59
N GLN A 269 6.92 23.67 -16.11
CA GLN A 269 7.83 23.16 -17.14
C GLN A 269 8.63 21.96 -16.65
N ARG A 270 9.11 21.98 -15.40
CA ARG A 270 9.81 20.85 -14.78
C ARG A 270 8.89 19.62 -14.65
N THR A 271 7.62 19.83 -14.31
CA THR A 271 6.62 18.78 -14.24
C THR A 271 6.35 18.18 -15.63
N LEU A 272 6.24 19.03 -16.67
CA LEU A 272 6.12 18.58 -18.05
C LEU A 272 7.34 17.76 -18.50
N MET A 273 8.56 18.24 -18.25
CA MET A 273 9.77 17.50 -18.60
C MET A 273 9.84 16.13 -17.90
N GLN A 274 9.40 16.05 -16.66
CA GLN A 274 9.29 14.76 -15.96
C GLN A 274 8.24 13.86 -16.60
N LEU A 275 7.08 14.41 -16.99
CA LEU A 275 6.03 13.66 -17.69
C LEU A 275 6.56 13.08 -19.00
N LEU A 276 7.22 13.89 -19.82
CA LEU A 276 7.85 13.44 -21.08
C LEU A 276 8.89 12.34 -20.83
N SER A 277 9.75 12.53 -19.82
CA SER A 277 10.75 11.54 -19.45
C SER A 277 10.13 10.20 -19.02
N GLU A 278 9.01 10.22 -18.29
CA GLU A 278 8.30 8.99 -17.91
C GLU A 278 7.62 8.35 -19.12
N LEU A 279 7.05 9.13 -20.03
CA LEU A 279 6.45 8.63 -21.29
C LEU A 279 7.50 7.99 -22.19
N ASP A 280 8.69 8.61 -22.31
CA ASP A 280 9.81 8.03 -23.07
C ASP A 280 10.36 6.76 -22.43
N GLY A 281 10.41 6.72 -21.09
CA GLY A 281 10.85 5.61 -20.27
C GLY A 281 9.83 4.48 -20.12
N PHE A 282 8.65 4.57 -20.74
CA PHE A 282 7.67 3.47 -20.71
C PHE A 282 8.28 2.21 -21.30
N ASP A 283 8.25 1.18 -20.48
CA ASP A 283 8.81 -0.14 -20.79
C ASP A 283 8.14 -0.73 -22.04
N GLN A 284 8.91 -1.47 -22.83
CA GLN A 284 8.47 -2.20 -24.02
C GLN A 284 7.40 -3.29 -23.72
N ARG A 285 7.06 -3.50 -22.45
CA ARG A 285 6.05 -4.50 -22.04
C ARG A 285 4.63 -4.13 -22.45
N GLY A 286 4.33 -2.84 -22.64
CA GLY A 286 3.03 -2.37 -23.11
C GLY A 286 1.87 -2.48 -22.12
N ASP A 287 2.17 -2.80 -20.85
CA ASP A 287 1.16 -3.09 -19.83
C ASP A 287 0.53 -1.81 -19.22
N VAL A 288 1.12 -0.64 -19.50
CA VAL A 288 0.58 0.66 -19.11
C VAL A 288 0.31 1.50 -20.34
N LYS A 289 -0.88 2.08 -20.44
CA LYS A 289 -1.28 2.98 -21.51
C LYS A 289 -1.60 4.36 -20.97
N PHE A 290 -1.09 5.38 -21.67
CA PHE A 290 -1.36 6.77 -21.36
C PHE A 290 -2.48 7.31 -22.25
N ILE A 291 -3.46 7.99 -21.65
CA ILE A 291 -4.51 8.72 -22.39
C ILE A 291 -4.51 10.15 -21.88
N GLY A 292 -4.05 11.10 -22.72
CA GLY A 292 -4.17 12.52 -22.45
C GLY A 292 -5.49 13.08 -22.96
N ALA A 293 -6.12 14.00 -22.24
CA ALA A 293 -7.29 14.71 -22.69
C ALA A 293 -7.11 16.24 -22.59
N THR A 294 -7.47 16.95 -23.65
CA THR A 294 -7.41 18.41 -23.69
C THR A 294 -8.58 19.01 -24.44
N ASN A 295 -8.95 20.23 -24.08
CA ASN A 295 -9.91 21.01 -24.84
C ASN A 295 -9.20 21.93 -25.87
N ARG A 296 -7.88 22.10 -25.74
CA ARG A 296 -7.09 23.04 -26.54
C ARG A 296 -5.80 22.42 -27.03
N VAL A 297 -5.91 21.69 -28.13
CA VAL A 297 -4.74 21.06 -28.79
C VAL A 297 -3.77 22.10 -29.38
N ASP A 298 -4.28 23.28 -29.71
CA ASP A 298 -3.55 24.39 -30.34
C ASP A 298 -2.44 24.98 -29.47
N ILE A 299 -2.51 24.81 -28.14
CA ILE A 299 -1.55 25.39 -27.20
C ILE A 299 -0.59 24.36 -26.62
N LEU A 300 -0.74 23.09 -26.96
CA LEU A 300 0.13 22.03 -26.42
C LEU A 300 1.56 22.13 -26.97
N ASP A 301 2.52 21.76 -26.13
CA ASP A 301 3.91 21.63 -26.51
C ASP A 301 4.07 20.53 -27.59
N PRO A 302 4.72 20.83 -28.73
CA PRO A 302 4.94 19.83 -29.79
C PRO A 302 5.73 18.60 -29.35
N ALA A 303 6.44 18.65 -28.24
CA ALA A 303 7.17 17.50 -27.68
C ALA A 303 6.27 16.38 -27.16
N LEU A 304 4.99 16.67 -26.92
CA LEU A 304 3.97 15.69 -26.53
C LEU A 304 3.42 14.93 -27.73
#